data_7e5189289c3583f77cae86fe8800915b
#
_entry.id   7e5189289c3583f77cae86fe8800915b
#
_cell.length_a   1.000
_cell.length_b   1.000
_cell.length_c   1.000
_cell.angle_alpha   90.00
_cell.angle_beta   90.00
_cell.angle_gamma   90.00
#
_symmetry.space_group_name_H-M   'P 1'
#
loop_
_entity.id
_entity.type
_entity.pdbx_description
1 polymer ?
#
loop_
_entity_poly.entity_id
_entity_poly.type
_entity_poly.pdbx_seq_one_letter_code
_entity_poly.pdbx_strand_id
1 'polypeptide(L)'
;MKASNITKVVNKLIVQKLPVFIWGAPGIGKSSIVKSIAKEQGLEFLDLRLSLLDPTDLKGIPFFNPETNEGVWAKPSFLPSNTGSKGILFLDEINTAPPAVQASAYQLILDRRVGEYELPDGWSIVAAGNRETDRGVVYKMPPPLANRFVHFEMEVDFDDWKTWAYSVKIEASIIGYLAYDKSMLFTFDATSNEKSFATPRSWEYVDSIVKSGIEADLILDSISGAVGREAAIGYISFKKVMKDLPDLNTILDGTLTELDDDDSKVMMALAIGLVNTLIENPSDEGIDNVLKFSLKLPGEFSIMLVKDMQQNNIDVEGSSEWSEWVREFAYLLT
;
A
#
# COMPACT_ATOMS: atom_id res chain seq x y z
N MET A 1 -12.91 -4.35 1.72
CA MET A 1 -12.46 -3.61 2.94
C MET A 1 -11.24 -2.75 2.60
N LYS A 2 -11.12 -1.55 3.22
CA LYS A 2 -9.91 -0.71 3.14
C LYS A 2 -8.69 -1.39 3.77
N ALA A 3 -7.50 -1.04 3.31
CA ALA A 3 -6.22 -1.56 3.81
C ALA A 3 -6.03 -1.34 5.31
N SER A 4 -6.34 -0.13 5.81
CA SER A 4 -6.26 0.22 7.23
C SER A 4 -7.13 -0.65 8.13
N ASN A 5 -8.34 -1.02 7.67
CA ASN A 5 -9.23 -1.90 8.41
C ASN A 5 -8.73 -3.35 8.41
N ILE A 6 -8.20 -3.82 7.27
CA ILE A 6 -7.58 -5.15 7.16
C ILE A 6 -6.40 -5.24 8.14
N THR A 7 -5.53 -4.23 8.16
CA THR A 7 -4.39 -4.14 9.09
C THR A 7 -4.85 -4.28 10.55
N LYS A 8 -5.88 -3.54 10.96
CA LYS A 8 -6.42 -3.60 12.34
C LYS A 8 -6.95 -4.98 12.72
N VAL A 9 -7.62 -5.65 11.79
CA VAL A 9 -8.21 -6.97 12.04
C VAL A 9 -7.14 -8.05 11.99
N VAL A 10 -6.27 -8.06 10.98
CA VAL A 10 -5.18 -9.03 10.83
C VAL A 10 -4.26 -9.01 12.04
N ASN A 11 -3.91 -7.81 12.56
CA ASN A 11 -3.13 -7.65 13.80
C ASN A 11 -3.70 -8.42 14.99
N LYS A 12 -5.01 -8.53 15.10
CA LYS A 12 -5.68 -9.28 16.19
C LYS A 12 -5.74 -10.78 15.89
N LEU A 13 -5.96 -11.16 14.63
CA LEU A 13 -6.14 -12.55 14.23
C LEU A 13 -4.82 -13.33 14.26
N ILE A 14 -3.70 -12.73 13.89
CA ILE A 14 -2.38 -13.38 13.94
C ILE A 14 -1.98 -13.72 15.37
N VAL A 15 -2.34 -12.89 16.36
CA VAL A 15 -2.11 -13.21 17.79
C VAL A 15 -2.90 -14.46 18.22
N GLN A 16 -4.08 -14.67 17.64
CA GLN A 16 -4.92 -15.87 17.86
C GLN A 16 -4.50 -17.05 16.97
N LYS A 17 -3.45 -16.90 16.14
CA LYS A 17 -2.97 -17.91 15.17
C LYS A 17 -4.06 -18.35 14.17
N LEU A 18 -5.04 -17.51 13.91
CA LEU A 18 -6.07 -17.79 12.92
C LEU A 18 -5.51 -17.50 11.52
N PRO A 19 -5.54 -18.47 10.60
CA PRO A 19 -5.10 -18.24 9.22
C PRO A 19 -5.99 -17.21 8.53
N VAL A 20 -5.37 -16.24 7.85
CA VAL A 20 -6.07 -15.16 7.15
C VAL A 20 -5.82 -15.27 5.66
N PHE A 21 -6.84 -15.03 4.85
CA PHE A 21 -6.74 -14.94 3.41
C PHE A 21 -7.17 -13.56 2.92
N ILE A 22 -6.28 -12.87 2.18
CA ILE A 22 -6.54 -11.55 1.61
C ILE A 22 -6.72 -11.68 0.10
N TRP A 23 -7.96 -11.50 -0.35
CA TRP A 23 -8.32 -11.41 -1.75
C TRP A 23 -8.16 -9.99 -2.27
N GLY A 24 -7.81 -9.85 -3.55
CA GLY A 24 -7.83 -8.54 -4.21
C GLY A 24 -7.03 -8.51 -5.49
N ALA A 25 -7.25 -7.49 -6.28
CA ALA A 25 -6.62 -7.30 -7.58
C ALA A 25 -5.08 -7.24 -7.49
N PRO A 26 -4.35 -7.47 -8.59
CA PRO A 26 -2.90 -7.33 -8.62
C PRO A 26 -2.49 -5.86 -8.36
N GLY A 27 -1.34 -5.68 -7.70
CA GLY A 27 -0.74 -4.34 -7.52
C GLY A 27 -1.37 -3.44 -6.47
N ILE A 28 -2.37 -3.90 -5.69
CA ILE A 28 -3.04 -3.09 -4.67
C ILE A 28 -2.34 -3.06 -3.30
N GLY A 29 -1.22 -3.80 -3.12
CA GLY A 29 -0.43 -3.74 -1.89
C GLY A 29 -0.70 -4.85 -0.86
N LYS A 30 -1.31 -5.99 -1.22
CA LYS A 30 -1.61 -7.09 -0.29
C LYS A 30 -0.39 -7.55 0.53
N SER A 31 0.72 -7.84 -0.13
CA SER A 31 1.97 -8.27 0.54
C SER A 31 2.61 -7.14 1.35
N SER A 32 2.54 -5.90 0.86
CA SER A 32 3.10 -4.72 1.55
C SER A 32 2.43 -4.49 2.91
N ILE A 33 1.10 -4.66 2.99
CA ILE A 33 0.35 -4.53 4.25
C ILE A 33 0.79 -5.59 5.25
N VAL A 34 0.90 -6.87 4.85
CA VAL A 34 1.31 -7.94 5.76
C VAL A 34 2.75 -7.74 6.23
N LYS A 35 3.63 -7.27 5.34
CA LYS A 35 5.00 -6.91 5.69
C LYS A 35 5.06 -5.74 6.69
N SER A 36 4.20 -4.72 6.53
CA SER A 36 4.10 -3.60 7.49
C SER A 36 3.64 -4.09 8.86
N ILE A 37 2.62 -4.95 8.91
CA ILE A 37 2.14 -5.58 10.14
C ILE A 37 3.27 -6.33 10.86
N ALA A 38 4.05 -7.13 10.14
CA ALA A 38 5.17 -7.86 10.71
C ALA A 38 6.21 -6.90 11.30
N LYS A 39 6.56 -5.84 10.56
CA LYS A 39 7.51 -4.82 11.02
C LYS A 39 7.04 -4.09 12.27
N GLU A 40 5.79 -3.66 12.31
CA GLU A 40 5.19 -2.95 13.46
C GLU A 40 5.16 -3.78 14.73
N GLN A 41 4.98 -5.11 14.60
CA GLN A 41 4.97 -6.04 15.72
C GLN A 41 6.34 -6.65 16.05
N GLY A 42 7.39 -6.29 15.32
CA GLY A 42 8.72 -6.88 15.52
C GLY A 42 8.79 -8.37 15.20
N LEU A 43 7.96 -8.82 14.24
CA LEU A 43 7.90 -10.21 13.78
C LEU A 43 8.79 -10.40 12.54
N GLU A 44 9.35 -11.61 12.41
CA GLU A 44 9.97 -12.03 11.16
C GLU A 44 8.92 -12.15 10.05
N PHE A 45 9.31 -11.85 8.80
CA PHE A 45 8.41 -11.95 7.66
C PHE A 45 9.03 -12.85 6.59
N LEU A 46 8.38 -13.97 6.31
CA LEU A 46 8.77 -14.89 5.25
C LEU A 46 7.71 -14.88 4.14
N ASP A 47 8.09 -14.37 2.98
CA ASP A 47 7.25 -14.30 1.77
C ASP A 47 7.53 -15.50 0.87
N LEU A 48 6.54 -16.37 0.68
CA LEU A 48 6.61 -17.52 -0.20
C LEU A 48 5.60 -17.37 -1.35
N ARG A 49 6.11 -17.19 -2.56
CA ARG A 49 5.29 -17.24 -3.77
C ARG A 49 5.07 -18.67 -4.21
N LEU A 50 3.89 -19.18 -3.91
CA LEU A 50 3.56 -20.58 -4.18
C LEU A 50 3.47 -20.90 -5.68
N SER A 51 3.18 -19.91 -6.52
CA SER A 51 3.18 -20.07 -7.99
C SER A 51 4.54 -20.40 -8.59
N LEU A 52 5.63 -20.13 -7.87
CA LEU A 52 7.02 -20.38 -8.28
C LEU A 52 7.63 -21.65 -7.68
N LEU A 53 6.88 -22.37 -6.85
CA LEU A 53 7.38 -23.53 -6.13
C LEU A 53 6.94 -24.85 -6.76
N ASP A 54 7.76 -25.88 -6.57
CA ASP A 54 7.39 -27.28 -6.77
C ASP A 54 6.92 -27.91 -5.44
N PRO A 55 6.13 -28.99 -5.47
CA PRO A 55 5.68 -29.69 -4.26
C PRO A 55 6.81 -30.13 -3.32
N THR A 56 7.96 -30.46 -3.89
CA THR A 56 9.18 -30.86 -3.15
C THR A 56 9.83 -29.69 -2.42
N ASP A 57 9.63 -28.45 -2.89
CA ASP A 57 10.16 -27.29 -2.21
C ASP A 57 9.50 -27.10 -0.83
N LEU A 58 8.21 -27.45 -0.69
CA LEU A 58 7.50 -27.38 0.58
C LEU A 58 7.69 -28.64 1.44
N LYS A 59 7.65 -29.83 0.82
CA LYS A 59 7.76 -31.12 1.54
C LYS A 59 9.18 -31.48 1.90
N GLY A 60 10.15 -30.93 1.20
CA GLY A 60 11.54 -31.34 1.25
C GLY A 60 11.85 -32.47 0.27
N ILE A 61 13.07 -32.95 0.32
CA ILE A 61 13.58 -34.00 -0.57
C ILE A 61 13.77 -35.30 0.24
N PRO A 62 13.17 -36.41 -0.22
CA PRO A 62 13.41 -37.70 0.43
C PRO A 62 14.81 -38.21 0.11
N PHE A 63 15.48 -38.74 1.11
CA PHE A 63 16.72 -39.45 0.94
C PHE A 63 16.75 -40.70 1.85
N PHE A 64 17.55 -41.67 1.47
CA PHE A 64 17.72 -42.91 2.24
C PHE A 64 18.82 -42.72 3.29
N ASN A 65 18.50 -43.00 4.57
CA ASN A 65 19.47 -43.02 5.65
C ASN A 65 19.96 -44.47 5.83
N PRO A 66 21.21 -44.78 5.46
CA PRO A 66 21.75 -46.14 5.57
C PRO A 66 21.96 -46.61 6.99
N GLU A 67 22.08 -45.72 7.99
CA GLU A 67 22.29 -46.06 9.39
C GLU A 67 21.01 -46.60 10.04
N THR A 68 19.86 -45.95 9.72
CA THR A 68 18.56 -46.35 10.28
C THR A 68 17.78 -47.28 9.35
N ASN A 69 18.25 -47.46 8.11
CA ASN A 69 17.57 -48.21 7.03
C ASN A 69 16.15 -47.62 6.73
N GLU A 70 16.01 -46.30 6.85
CA GLU A 70 14.74 -45.60 6.66
C GLU A 70 14.86 -44.51 5.56
N GLY A 71 13.73 -44.17 4.97
CA GLY A 71 13.60 -42.95 4.14
C GLY A 71 13.33 -41.75 5.05
N VAL A 72 14.19 -40.76 4.98
CA VAL A 72 14.01 -39.47 5.72
C VAL A 72 13.85 -38.31 4.75
N TRP A 73 13.19 -37.26 5.21
CA TRP A 73 12.98 -36.05 4.40
C TRP A 73 13.90 -34.91 4.87
N ALA A 74 14.67 -34.36 3.93
CA ALA A 74 15.43 -33.15 4.20
C ALA A 74 14.45 -31.95 4.21
N LYS A 75 14.32 -31.30 5.37
CA LYS A 75 13.44 -30.15 5.54
C LYS A 75 13.90 -28.98 4.67
N PRO A 76 12.97 -28.17 4.09
CA PRO A 76 13.33 -26.96 3.37
C PRO A 76 14.09 -25.99 4.27
N SER A 77 15.27 -25.54 3.82
CA SER A 77 16.14 -24.65 4.63
C SER A 77 15.61 -23.23 4.77
N PHE A 78 14.71 -22.79 3.89
CA PHE A 78 14.11 -21.47 3.93
C PHE A 78 12.92 -21.36 4.89
N LEU A 79 12.34 -22.51 5.33
CA LEU A 79 11.27 -22.49 6.32
C LEU A 79 11.82 -22.25 7.73
N PRO A 80 11.08 -21.55 8.60
CA PRO A 80 11.50 -21.29 9.97
C PRO A 80 11.76 -22.58 10.74
N SER A 81 12.95 -22.74 11.30
CA SER A 81 13.33 -23.96 12.06
C SER A 81 13.61 -23.69 13.55
N ASN A 82 13.84 -22.42 13.92
CA ASN A 82 14.06 -22.05 15.31
C ASN A 82 12.72 -21.99 16.06
N THR A 83 12.52 -22.87 17.03
CA THR A 83 11.30 -22.97 17.84
C THR A 83 11.02 -21.73 18.69
N GLY A 84 12.03 -20.90 18.96
CA GLY A 84 11.90 -19.62 19.68
C GLY A 84 11.58 -18.43 18.76
N SER A 85 11.63 -18.59 17.44
CA SER A 85 11.35 -17.51 16.51
C SER A 85 9.86 -17.20 16.41
N LYS A 86 9.54 -15.95 16.05
CA LYS A 86 8.17 -15.48 15.87
C LYS A 86 8.06 -14.71 14.55
N GLY A 87 7.02 -15.01 13.78
CA GLY A 87 6.88 -14.38 12.48
C GLY A 87 5.54 -14.61 11.80
N ILE A 88 5.46 -14.07 10.59
CA ILE A 88 4.37 -14.28 9.65
C ILE A 88 4.91 -15.06 8.46
N LEU A 89 4.36 -16.25 8.24
CA LEU A 89 4.53 -17.00 7.00
C LEU A 89 3.46 -16.49 6.02
N PHE A 90 3.91 -15.73 5.03
CA PHE A 90 3.03 -15.17 4.01
C PHE A 90 3.07 -16.03 2.75
N LEU A 91 1.91 -16.59 2.39
CA LEU A 91 1.73 -17.47 1.25
C LEU A 91 1.07 -16.68 0.12
N ASP A 92 1.90 -16.09 -0.76
CA ASP A 92 1.39 -15.29 -1.88
C ASP A 92 1.02 -16.15 -3.08
N GLU A 93 0.02 -15.69 -3.82
CA GLU A 93 -0.45 -16.32 -5.06
C GLU A 93 -0.86 -17.81 -4.89
N ILE A 94 -1.39 -18.18 -3.73
CA ILE A 94 -1.74 -19.58 -3.44
C ILE A 94 -2.72 -20.17 -4.45
N ASN A 95 -3.66 -19.38 -4.94
CA ASN A 95 -4.67 -19.83 -5.90
C ASN A 95 -4.22 -19.79 -7.37
N THR A 96 -3.01 -19.29 -7.64
CA THR A 96 -2.37 -19.40 -8.96
C THR A 96 -1.34 -20.53 -9.03
N ALA A 97 -0.98 -21.09 -7.86
CA ALA A 97 -0.07 -22.21 -7.76
C ALA A 97 -0.65 -23.51 -8.37
N PRO A 98 0.18 -24.39 -8.93
CA PRO A 98 -0.27 -25.70 -9.40
C PRO A 98 -0.98 -26.49 -8.30
N PRO A 99 -2.01 -27.32 -8.63
CA PRO A 99 -2.80 -28.04 -7.62
C PRO A 99 -1.98 -28.90 -6.66
N ALA A 100 -0.86 -29.48 -7.13
CA ALA A 100 0.03 -30.28 -6.30
C ALA A 100 0.78 -29.46 -5.25
N VAL A 101 1.16 -28.20 -5.59
CA VAL A 101 1.77 -27.25 -4.64
C VAL A 101 0.71 -26.78 -3.63
N GLN A 102 -0.49 -26.44 -4.13
CA GLN A 102 -1.62 -26.12 -3.24
C GLN A 102 -1.87 -27.24 -2.22
N ALA A 103 -1.89 -28.52 -2.67
CA ALA A 103 -2.11 -29.66 -1.77
C ALA A 103 -1.03 -29.75 -0.66
N SER A 104 0.22 -29.42 -0.99
CA SER A 104 1.31 -29.37 0.02
C SER A 104 1.13 -28.20 0.99
N ALA A 105 0.77 -27.02 0.47
CA ALA A 105 0.48 -25.86 1.30
C ALA A 105 -0.73 -26.09 2.21
N TYR A 106 -1.73 -26.88 1.77
CA TYR A 106 -2.90 -27.20 2.60
C TYR A 106 -2.50 -27.92 3.89
N GLN A 107 -1.62 -28.90 3.81
CA GLN A 107 -1.14 -29.59 5.01
C GLN A 107 -0.47 -28.60 5.98
N LEU A 108 0.35 -27.70 5.46
CA LEU A 108 0.99 -26.66 6.28
C LEU A 108 -0.02 -25.72 6.94
N ILE A 109 -1.08 -25.35 6.23
CA ILE A 109 -2.12 -24.46 6.75
C ILE A 109 -3.02 -25.18 7.76
N LEU A 110 -3.41 -26.43 7.48
CA LEU A 110 -4.31 -27.21 8.32
C LEU A 110 -3.66 -27.69 9.60
N ASP A 111 -2.47 -28.31 9.46
CA ASP A 111 -1.82 -29.08 10.50
C ASP A 111 -0.58 -28.36 11.05
N ARG A 112 -0.23 -27.19 10.50
CA ARG A 112 1.01 -26.44 10.78
C ARG A 112 2.27 -27.26 10.51
N ARG A 113 2.17 -28.25 9.65
CA ARG A 113 3.26 -29.14 9.25
C ARG A 113 3.15 -29.57 7.80
N VAL A 114 4.26 -29.97 7.19
CA VAL A 114 4.30 -30.58 5.88
C VAL A 114 5.44 -31.62 5.86
N GLY A 115 5.12 -32.88 5.53
CA GLY A 115 6.08 -33.96 5.70
C GLY A 115 6.55 -34.05 7.17
N GLU A 116 7.88 -33.99 7.37
CA GLU A 116 8.49 -33.97 8.71
C GLU A 116 8.74 -32.56 9.26
N TYR A 117 8.41 -31.53 8.50
CA TYR A 117 8.56 -30.14 8.94
C TYR A 117 7.35 -29.72 9.77
N GLU A 118 7.61 -29.07 10.91
CA GLU A 118 6.59 -28.41 11.74
C GLU A 118 6.89 -26.93 11.84
N LEU A 119 5.86 -26.11 11.56
CA LEU A 119 5.94 -24.65 11.69
C LEU A 119 6.01 -24.27 13.18
N PRO A 120 7.05 -23.53 13.62
CA PRO A 120 7.19 -23.14 15.01
C PRO A 120 5.96 -22.39 15.54
N ASP A 121 5.66 -22.56 16.79
CA ASP A 121 4.47 -22.01 17.45
C ASP A 121 4.39 -20.48 17.38
N GLY A 122 5.51 -19.80 17.34
CA GLY A 122 5.55 -18.33 17.23
C GLY A 122 5.13 -17.76 15.86
N TRP A 123 4.86 -18.64 14.87
CA TRP A 123 4.53 -18.21 13.51
C TRP A 123 3.04 -18.25 13.23
N SER A 124 2.56 -17.23 12.54
CA SER A 124 1.18 -17.13 12.02
C SER A 124 1.18 -17.24 10.51
N ILE A 125 0.07 -17.72 9.94
CA ILE A 125 -0.07 -17.89 8.49
C ILE A 125 -1.03 -16.84 7.96
N VAL A 126 -0.56 -16.09 6.96
CA VAL A 126 -1.40 -15.17 6.15
C VAL A 126 -1.21 -15.54 4.69
N ALA A 127 -2.28 -15.68 3.96
CA ALA A 127 -2.26 -15.97 2.52
C ALA A 127 -2.86 -14.83 1.71
N ALA A 128 -2.44 -14.72 0.46
CA ALA A 128 -3.05 -13.82 -0.50
C ALA A 128 -3.28 -14.47 -1.86
N GLY A 129 -4.26 -13.94 -2.59
CA GLY A 129 -4.58 -14.39 -3.93
C GLY A 129 -5.38 -13.36 -4.70
N ASN A 130 -5.40 -13.51 -6.02
CA ASN A 130 -6.22 -12.70 -6.90
C ASN A 130 -7.64 -13.26 -6.96
N ARG A 131 -8.61 -12.40 -7.24
CA ARG A 131 -10.02 -12.84 -7.41
C ARG A 131 -10.17 -13.63 -8.72
N GLU A 132 -11.11 -14.55 -8.75
CA GLU A 132 -11.44 -15.29 -9.99
C GLU A 132 -11.84 -14.35 -11.14
N THR A 133 -12.42 -13.19 -10.80
CA THR A 133 -12.81 -12.14 -11.75
C THR A 133 -11.61 -11.38 -12.36
N ASP A 134 -10.43 -11.47 -11.76
CA ASP A 134 -9.23 -10.73 -12.23
C ASP A 134 -8.53 -11.41 -13.43
N ARG A 135 -9.16 -12.45 -14.02
CA ARG A 135 -8.73 -13.16 -15.25
C ARG A 135 -7.29 -13.67 -15.28
N GLY A 136 -6.64 -13.85 -14.15
CA GLY A 136 -5.40 -14.62 -14.05
C GLY A 136 -5.65 -16.12 -14.21
N VAL A 137 -4.59 -16.91 -14.37
CA VAL A 137 -4.70 -18.37 -14.20
C VAL A 137 -4.95 -18.63 -12.72
N VAL A 138 -6.20 -18.86 -12.35
CA VAL A 138 -6.63 -19.07 -10.98
C VAL A 138 -7.28 -20.43 -10.85
N TYR A 139 -6.81 -21.23 -9.90
CA TYR A 139 -7.45 -22.50 -9.54
C TYR A 139 -8.45 -22.26 -8.42
N LYS A 140 -9.63 -22.85 -8.56
CA LYS A 140 -10.65 -22.77 -7.52
C LYS A 140 -10.14 -23.39 -6.22
N MET A 141 -10.23 -22.65 -5.13
CA MET A 141 -9.86 -23.14 -3.81
C MET A 141 -10.83 -24.25 -3.36
N PRO A 142 -10.33 -25.44 -2.96
CA PRO A 142 -11.20 -26.49 -2.43
C PRO A 142 -11.90 -26.03 -1.16
N PRO A 143 -13.21 -26.38 -0.98
CA PRO A 143 -13.98 -25.97 0.18
C PRO A 143 -13.35 -26.28 1.55
N PRO A 144 -12.69 -27.45 1.76
CA PRO A 144 -12.03 -27.73 3.04
C PRO A 144 -10.91 -26.76 3.38
N LEU A 145 -10.17 -26.25 2.37
CA LEU A 145 -9.15 -25.23 2.57
C LEU A 145 -9.78 -23.86 2.82
N ALA A 146 -10.77 -23.48 2.01
CA ALA A 146 -11.46 -22.20 2.17
C ALA A 146 -12.00 -22.04 3.59
N ASN A 147 -12.58 -23.10 4.17
CA ASN A 147 -13.13 -23.09 5.53
C ASN A 147 -12.08 -22.94 6.65
N ARG A 148 -10.80 -22.97 6.31
CA ARG A 148 -9.69 -22.83 7.30
C ARG A 148 -9.17 -21.41 7.41
N PHE A 149 -9.57 -20.52 6.52
CA PHE A 149 -9.19 -19.13 6.54
C PHE A 149 -10.31 -18.20 7.00
N VAL A 150 -9.90 -17.11 7.61
CA VAL A 150 -10.73 -15.90 7.72
C VAL A 150 -10.49 -15.08 6.47
N HIS A 151 -11.49 -14.88 5.64
CA HIS A 151 -11.37 -14.23 4.35
C HIS A 151 -11.69 -12.76 4.42
N PHE A 152 -10.82 -11.94 3.78
CA PHE A 152 -11.03 -10.51 3.57
C PHE A 152 -10.86 -10.16 2.10
N GLU A 153 -11.74 -9.34 1.57
CA GLU A 153 -11.58 -8.75 0.25
C GLU A 153 -11.04 -7.33 0.40
N MET A 154 -9.85 -7.10 -0.15
CA MET A 154 -9.16 -5.83 -0.13
C MET A 154 -9.56 -5.00 -1.34
N GLU A 155 -9.92 -3.75 -1.08
CA GLU A 155 -10.26 -2.74 -2.07
C GLU A 155 -9.23 -1.62 -2.05
N VAL A 156 -9.04 -0.98 -3.20
CA VAL A 156 -8.22 0.22 -3.30
C VAL A 156 -8.98 1.39 -2.67
N ASP A 157 -8.33 2.09 -1.76
CA ASP A 157 -8.86 3.29 -1.14
C ASP A 157 -7.80 4.39 -1.24
N PHE A 158 -8.21 5.56 -1.75
CA PHE A 158 -7.29 6.67 -1.98
C PHE A 158 -6.75 7.25 -0.68
N ASP A 159 -7.57 7.37 0.36
CA ASP A 159 -7.14 8.01 1.61
C ASP A 159 -6.12 7.13 2.35
N ASP A 160 -6.32 5.81 2.36
CA ASP A 160 -5.34 4.85 2.88
C ASP A 160 -4.03 4.89 2.07
N TRP A 161 -4.14 4.94 0.72
CA TRP A 161 -2.98 5.05 -0.15
C TRP A 161 -2.24 6.38 0.06
N LYS A 162 -2.95 7.50 0.16
CA LYS A 162 -2.37 8.83 0.39
C LYS A 162 -1.59 8.88 1.70
N THR A 163 -2.16 8.34 2.79
CA THR A 163 -1.49 8.25 4.10
C THR A 163 -0.19 7.46 3.99
N TRP A 164 -0.22 6.33 3.31
CA TRP A 164 0.97 5.54 3.05
C TRP A 164 1.97 6.31 2.16
N ALA A 165 1.52 6.95 1.08
CA ALA A 165 2.35 7.69 0.15
C ALA A 165 3.17 8.81 0.83
N TYR A 166 2.57 9.56 1.74
CA TYR A 166 3.28 10.53 2.58
C TYR A 166 4.33 9.85 3.47
N SER A 167 3.99 8.73 4.10
CA SER A 167 4.89 8.01 5.02
C SER A 167 6.17 7.50 4.36
N VAL A 168 6.10 7.16 3.08
CA VAL A 168 7.23 6.69 2.27
C VAL A 168 7.82 7.77 1.36
N LYS A 169 7.33 9.02 1.47
CA LYS A 169 7.80 10.18 0.71
C LYS A 169 7.67 10.03 -0.81
N ILE A 170 6.50 9.58 -1.26
CA ILE A 170 6.12 9.66 -2.68
C ILE A 170 6.13 11.14 -3.10
N GLU A 171 6.59 11.41 -4.30
CA GLU A 171 6.63 12.75 -4.90
C GLU A 171 5.28 13.47 -4.78
N ALA A 172 5.29 14.69 -4.22
CA ALA A 172 4.07 15.46 -3.93
C ALA A 172 3.18 15.66 -5.16
N SER A 173 3.78 15.80 -6.34
CA SER A 173 3.05 15.93 -7.60
C SER A 173 2.22 14.70 -7.96
N ILE A 174 2.64 13.50 -7.56
CA ILE A 174 1.89 12.26 -7.76
C ILE A 174 0.71 12.23 -6.78
N ILE A 175 0.95 12.55 -5.51
CA ILE A 175 -0.09 12.61 -4.48
C ILE A 175 -1.16 13.63 -4.89
N GLY A 176 -0.73 14.82 -5.33
CA GLY A 176 -1.62 15.89 -5.78
C GLY A 176 -2.46 15.50 -7.01
N TYR A 177 -1.83 14.89 -8.01
CA TYR A 177 -2.57 14.41 -9.18
C TYR A 177 -3.63 13.38 -8.81
N LEU A 178 -3.29 12.41 -7.99
CA LEU A 178 -4.22 11.37 -7.56
C LEU A 178 -5.26 11.86 -6.54
N ALA A 179 -4.99 12.96 -5.84
CA ALA A 179 -6.00 13.65 -5.04
C ALA A 179 -7.00 14.38 -5.93
N TYR A 180 -6.53 14.98 -7.03
CA TYR A 180 -7.36 15.64 -8.03
C TYR A 180 -8.22 14.65 -8.82
N ASP A 181 -7.63 13.54 -9.26
CA ASP A 181 -8.34 12.47 -9.99
C ASP A 181 -8.08 11.09 -9.35
N LYS A 182 -8.90 10.77 -8.36
CA LYS A 182 -8.79 9.51 -7.60
C LYS A 182 -9.03 8.28 -8.46
N SER A 183 -9.71 8.39 -9.59
CA SER A 183 -9.99 7.27 -10.50
C SER A 183 -8.69 6.74 -11.13
N MET A 184 -7.70 7.58 -11.28
CA MET A 184 -6.39 7.25 -11.84
C MET A 184 -5.46 6.50 -10.88
N LEU A 185 -5.86 6.31 -9.60
CA LEU A 185 -5.10 5.45 -8.70
C LEU A 185 -5.15 3.97 -9.12
N PHE A 186 -6.28 3.55 -9.69
CA PHE A 186 -6.49 2.15 -10.06
C PHE A 186 -7.38 2.03 -11.29
N THR A 187 -6.77 1.69 -12.44
CA THR A 187 -7.45 1.55 -13.74
C THR A 187 -7.40 0.12 -14.29
N PHE A 188 -7.06 -0.87 -13.44
CA PHE A 188 -7.01 -2.26 -13.87
C PHE A 188 -8.37 -2.76 -14.33
N ASP A 189 -8.44 -3.17 -15.59
CA ASP A 189 -9.58 -3.85 -16.19
C ASP A 189 -9.15 -5.24 -16.67
N ALA A 190 -9.68 -6.28 -16.03
CA ALA A 190 -9.41 -7.66 -16.40
C ALA A 190 -9.86 -8.01 -17.84
N THR A 191 -10.70 -7.20 -18.47
CA THR A 191 -11.18 -7.40 -19.84
C THR A 191 -10.27 -6.75 -20.89
N SER A 192 -9.46 -5.78 -20.48
CA SER A 192 -8.51 -5.08 -21.33
C SER A 192 -7.29 -5.94 -21.66
N ASN A 193 -6.71 -5.71 -22.85
CA ASN A 193 -5.43 -6.26 -23.26
C ASN A 193 -4.27 -5.26 -23.08
N GLU A 194 -4.50 -4.16 -22.38
CA GLU A 194 -3.46 -3.18 -22.13
C GLU A 194 -2.35 -3.78 -21.26
N LYS A 195 -1.10 -3.45 -21.62
CA LYS A 195 0.09 -3.95 -20.94
C LYS A 195 0.46 -3.11 -19.72
N SER A 196 0.07 -1.85 -19.70
CA SER A 196 0.31 -0.89 -18.62
C SER A 196 -0.99 -0.26 -18.16
N PHE A 197 -1.20 -0.22 -16.87
CA PHE A 197 -2.39 0.33 -16.21
C PHE A 197 -2.03 0.82 -14.81
N ALA A 198 -2.79 1.79 -14.33
CA ALA A 198 -2.54 2.38 -13.03
C ALA A 198 -2.93 1.43 -11.89
N THR A 199 -2.05 1.30 -10.92
CA THR A 199 -2.24 0.63 -9.64
C THR A 199 -1.40 1.34 -8.58
N PRO A 200 -1.66 1.17 -7.28
CA PRO A 200 -0.75 1.63 -6.22
C PRO A 200 0.71 1.29 -6.48
N ARG A 201 1.02 0.07 -6.91
CA ARG A 201 2.40 -0.37 -7.25
C ARG A 201 2.98 0.38 -8.46
N SER A 202 2.20 0.56 -9.52
CA SER A 202 2.72 1.22 -10.72
C SER A 202 2.96 2.71 -10.49
N TRP A 203 2.26 3.34 -9.55
CA TRP A 203 2.57 4.70 -9.11
C TRP A 203 3.87 4.79 -8.29
N GLU A 204 4.29 3.75 -7.58
CA GLU A 204 5.65 3.67 -7.00
C GLU A 204 6.73 3.64 -8.09
N TYR A 205 6.43 2.98 -9.23
CA TYR A 205 7.35 3.04 -10.38
C TYR A 205 7.42 4.45 -10.97
N VAL A 206 6.28 5.16 -11.08
CA VAL A 206 6.27 6.56 -11.53
C VAL A 206 7.10 7.44 -10.60
N ASP A 207 6.99 7.28 -9.28
CA ASP A 207 7.83 7.97 -8.30
C ASP A 207 9.32 7.74 -8.58
N SER A 208 9.71 6.50 -8.77
CA SER A 208 11.09 6.13 -9.10
C SER A 208 11.54 6.72 -10.44
N ILE A 209 10.70 6.71 -11.47
CA ILE A 209 10.95 7.29 -12.78
C ILE A 209 11.18 8.81 -12.66
N VAL A 210 10.31 9.49 -11.92
CA VAL A 210 10.41 10.96 -11.75
C VAL A 210 11.68 11.37 -11.01
N LYS A 211 12.08 10.59 -10.00
CA LYS A 211 13.31 10.82 -9.22
C LYS A 211 14.59 10.39 -9.92
N SER A 212 14.50 9.61 -11.00
CA SER A 212 15.68 9.09 -11.73
C SER A 212 16.39 10.11 -12.62
N GLY A 213 15.76 11.26 -12.92
CA GLY A 213 16.33 12.29 -13.79
C GLY A 213 16.27 11.95 -15.28
N ILE A 214 15.33 11.11 -15.73
CA ILE A 214 15.09 10.83 -17.15
C ILE A 214 14.82 12.13 -17.91
N GLU A 215 15.34 12.23 -19.14
CA GLU A 215 15.23 13.39 -20.02
C GLU A 215 13.76 13.74 -20.30
N ALA A 216 13.49 15.04 -20.45
CA ALA A 216 12.12 15.57 -20.54
C ALA A 216 11.31 15.04 -21.74
N ASP A 217 11.97 14.70 -22.84
CA ASP A 217 11.38 14.16 -24.06
C ASP A 217 10.99 12.66 -23.91
N LEU A 218 11.63 11.92 -23.00
CA LEU A 218 11.38 10.51 -22.74
C LEU A 218 10.43 10.26 -21.54
N ILE A 219 10.20 11.27 -20.72
CA ILE A 219 9.48 11.11 -19.45
C ILE A 219 8.03 10.66 -19.65
N LEU A 220 7.33 11.18 -20.66
CA LEU A 220 5.95 10.80 -20.95
C LEU A 220 5.83 9.31 -21.32
N ASP A 221 6.72 8.83 -22.18
CA ASP A 221 6.67 7.44 -22.61
C ASP A 221 7.08 6.48 -21.50
N SER A 222 8.04 6.90 -20.65
CA SER A 222 8.46 6.15 -19.47
C SER A 222 7.32 5.98 -18.46
N ILE A 223 6.61 7.06 -18.15
CA ILE A 223 5.45 7.03 -17.23
C ILE A 223 4.28 6.25 -17.87
N SER A 224 4.03 6.45 -19.18
CA SER A 224 3.00 5.70 -19.90
C SER A 224 3.22 4.18 -19.86
N GLY A 225 4.49 3.76 -19.90
CA GLY A 225 4.87 2.35 -19.75
C GLY A 225 4.52 1.77 -18.37
N ALA A 226 4.40 2.59 -17.34
CA ALA A 226 4.05 2.16 -15.99
C ALA A 226 2.54 2.18 -15.72
N VAL A 227 1.86 3.30 -16.02
CA VAL A 227 0.47 3.56 -15.58
C VAL A 227 -0.54 3.68 -16.72
N GLY A 228 -0.11 3.52 -17.97
CA GLY A 228 -0.94 3.76 -19.15
C GLY A 228 -0.88 5.23 -19.60
N ARG A 229 -1.24 5.43 -20.87
CA ARG A 229 -1.05 6.74 -21.53
C ARG A 229 -1.96 7.83 -20.97
N GLU A 230 -3.20 7.50 -20.65
CA GLU A 230 -4.17 8.45 -20.11
C GLU A 230 -3.71 9.01 -18.77
N ALA A 231 -3.39 8.13 -17.81
CA ALA A 231 -2.89 8.52 -16.49
C ALA A 231 -1.57 9.31 -16.59
N ALA A 232 -0.67 8.93 -17.51
CA ALA A 232 0.59 9.63 -17.72
C ALA A 232 0.39 11.08 -18.23
N ILE A 233 -0.48 11.29 -19.22
CA ILE A 233 -0.80 12.62 -19.76
C ILE A 233 -1.43 13.49 -18.66
N GLY A 234 -2.40 12.94 -17.91
CA GLY A 234 -3.05 13.64 -16.81
C GLY A 234 -2.05 14.08 -15.75
N TYR A 235 -1.18 13.17 -15.34
CA TYR A 235 -0.12 13.46 -14.36
C TYR A 235 0.85 14.54 -14.83
N ILE A 236 1.36 14.46 -16.06
CA ILE A 236 2.30 15.47 -16.58
C ILE A 236 1.64 16.84 -16.67
N SER A 237 0.36 16.89 -17.09
CA SER A 237 -0.40 18.13 -17.08
C SER A 237 -0.53 18.72 -15.68
N PHE A 238 -0.83 17.89 -14.69
CA PHE A 238 -0.91 18.30 -13.28
C PHE A 238 0.43 18.76 -12.72
N LYS A 239 1.50 18.01 -13.00
CA LYS A 239 2.86 18.36 -12.57
C LYS A 239 3.30 19.71 -13.08
N LYS A 240 2.86 20.09 -14.30
CA LYS A 240 3.13 21.44 -14.86
C LYS A 240 2.44 22.52 -14.02
N VAL A 241 1.16 22.33 -13.69
CA VAL A 241 0.43 23.27 -12.81
C VAL A 241 1.15 23.43 -11.47
N MET A 242 1.57 22.32 -10.85
CA MET A 242 2.29 22.36 -9.58
C MET A 242 3.63 23.08 -9.67
N LYS A 243 4.33 23.01 -10.83
CA LYS A 243 5.58 23.75 -11.06
C LYS A 243 5.35 25.25 -11.26
N ASP A 244 4.18 25.64 -11.78
CA ASP A 244 3.80 27.02 -12.04
C ASP A 244 3.22 27.72 -10.78
N LEU A 245 3.06 27.01 -9.65
CA LEU A 245 2.67 27.59 -8.36
C LEU A 245 3.69 28.62 -7.88
N PRO A 246 3.28 29.62 -7.08
CA PRO A 246 4.20 30.50 -6.38
C PRO A 246 5.11 29.72 -5.44
N ASP A 247 6.21 30.31 -5.00
CA ASP A 247 7.06 29.70 -3.98
C ASP A 247 6.26 29.52 -2.67
N LEU A 248 5.99 28.27 -2.32
CA LEU A 248 5.18 27.92 -1.15
C LEU A 248 5.80 28.38 0.18
N ASN A 249 7.11 28.59 0.22
CA ASN A 249 7.76 29.16 1.40
C ASN A 249 7.28 30.58 1.69
N THR A 250 6.81 31.33 0.68
CA THR A 250 6.23 32.68 0.90
C THR A 250 4.88 32.63 1.64
N ILE A 251 4.19 31.50 1.61
CA ILE A 251 3.00 31.27 2.43
C ILE A 251 3.41 30.90 3.85
N LEU A 252 4.42 30.05 4.01
CA LEU A 252 4.94 29.64 5.31
C LEU A 252 5.54 30.80 6.10
N ASP A 253 6.18 31.76 5.45
CA ASP A 253 6.74 32.96 6.09
C ASP A 253 5.75 34.12 6.21
N GLY A 254 4.50 33.94 5.74
CA GLY A 254 3.42 34.92 5.83
C GLY A 254 3.50 36.07 4.80
N THR A 255 4.46 36.03 3.87
CA THR A 255 4.61 37.07 2.82
C THR A 255 3.46 37.01 1.80
N LEU A 256 3.06 35.80 1.40
CA LEU A 256 1.90 35.57 0.53
C LEU A 256 0.72 35.09 1.39
N THR A 257 -0.33 35.92 1.49
CA THR A 257 -1.47 35.69 2.39
C THR A 257 -2.74 35.25 1.66
N GLU A 258 -2.80 35.31 0.34
CA GLU A 258 -3.93 34.89 -0.48
C GLU A 258 -3.47 34.59 -1.91
N LEU A 259 -4.21 33.75 -2.61
CA LEU A 259 -4.04 33.45 -4.02
C LEU A 259 -5.37 33.72 -4.75
N ASP A 260 -5.33 34.57 -5.74
CA ASP A 260 -6.50 34.88 -6.57
C ASP A 260 -6.59 33.88 -7.73
N ASP A 261 -6.99 32.67 -7.41
CA ASP A 261 -7.20 31.58 -8.36
C ASP A 261 -8.32 30.68 -7.79
N ASP A 262 -9.16 30.13 -8.65
CA ASP A 262 -10.26 29.22 -8.29
C ASP A 262 -10.21 27.89 -9.07
N ASP A 263 -9.16 27.66 -9.87
CA ASP A 263 -8.96 26.40 -10.57
C ASP A 263 -8.72 25.27 -9.55
N SER A 264 -9.58 24.28 -9.58
CA SER A 264 -9.50 23.12 -8.67
C SER A 264 -8.17 22.38 -8.75
N LYS A 265 -7.48 22.37 -9.90
CA LYS A 265 -6.14 21.77 -10.02
C LYS A 265 -5.10 22.58 -9.27
N VAL A 266 -5.16 23.91 -9.37
CA VAL A 266 -4.27 24.83 -8.67
C VAL A 266 -4.48 24.71 -7.17
N MET A 267 -5.73 24.73 -6.72
CA MET A 267 -6.07 24.56 -5.30
C MET A 267 -5.59 23.21 -4.73
N MET A 268 -5.79 22.13 -5.49
CA MET A 268 -5.30 20.80 -5.09
C MET A 268 -3.77 20.75 -5.01
N ALA A 269 -3.10 21.28 -6.04
CA ALA A 269 -1.65 21.32 -6.10
C ALA A 269 -1.06 22.15 -4.95
N LEU A 270 -1.70 23.29 -4.64
CA LEU A 270 -1.34 24.17 -3.55
C LEU A 270 -1.47 23.47 -2.19
N ALA A 271 -2.64 22.86 -1.91
CA ALA A 271 -2.89 22.21 -0.64
C ALA A 271 -1.91 21.05 -0.37
N ILE A 272 -1.70 20.17 -1.35
CA ILE A 272 -0.75 19.06 -1.21
C ILE A 272 0.69 19.57 -1.12
N GLY A 273 1.03 20.61 -1.89
CA GLY A 273 2.34 21.24 -1.84
C GLY A 273 2.65 21.82 -0.46
N LEU A 274 1.70 22.55 0.14
CA LEU A 274 1.85 23.12 1.49
C LEU A 274 2.05 22.05 2.57
N VAL A 275 1.28 20.97 2.55
CA VAL A 275 1.48 19.83 3.46
C VAL A 275 2.88 19.25 3.30
N ASN A 276 3.31 19.01 2.06
CA ASN A 276 4.64 18.45 1.82
C ASN A 276 5.75 19.40 2.30
N THR A 277 5.61 20.70 2.04
CA THR A 277 6.59 21.72 2.48
C THR A 277 6.67 21.78 4.01
N LEU A 278 5.54 21.69 4.73
CA LEU A 278 5.52 21.61 6.20
C LEU A 278 6.12 20.31 6.74
N ILE A 279 5.96 19.17 6.04
CA ILE A 279 6.62 17.91 6.42
C ILE A 279 8.14 18.02 6.27
N GLU A 280 8.62 18.69 5.22
CA GLU A 280 10.04 18.88 4.97
C GLU A 280 10.67 19.94 5.89
N ASN A 281 9.94 21.02 6.16
CA ASN A 281 10.38 22.17 6.94
C ASN A 281 9.36 22.51 8.03
N PRO A 282 9.27 21.69 9.10
CA PRO A 282 8.29 21.92 10.17
C PRO A 282 8.63 23.19 10.98
N SER A 283 7.64 24.08 11.16
CA SER A 283 7.74 25.26 12.01
C SER A 283 6.37 25.69 12.52
N ASP A 284 6.30 26.14 13.77
CA ASP A 284 5.04 26.61 14.37
C ASP A 284 4.52 27.86 13.64
N GLU A 285 5.40 28.79 13.26
CA GLU A 285 5.05 29.96 12.46
C GLU A 285 4.49 29.58 11.07
N GLY A 286 5.09 28.56 10.42
CA GLY A 286 4.60 28.05 9.15
C GLY A 286 3.21 27.43 9.28
N ILE A 287 2.94 26.71 10.37
CA ILE A 287 1.60 26.14 10.65
C ILE A 287 0.58 27.25 10.84
N ASP A 288 0.90 28.29 11.64
CA ASP A 288 0.02 29.44 11.86
C ASP A 288 -0.30 30.16 10.54
N ASN A 289 0.72 30.44 9.72
CA ASN A 289 0.56 31.13 8.45
C ASN A 289 -0.22 30.29 7.43
N VAL A 290 0.01 28.99 7.37
CA VAL A 290 -0.77 28.07 6.49
C VAL A 290 -2.23 28.00 6.94
N LEU A 291 -2.52 27.98 8.24
CA LEU A 291 -3.90 28.03 8.74
C LEU A 291 -4.59 29.35 8.40
N LYS A 292 -3.92 30.52 8.59
CA LYS A 292 -4.43 31.82 8.14
C LYS A 292 -4.72 31.85 6.64
N PHE A 293 -3.80 31.35 5.84
CA PHE A 293 -3.97 31.24 4.40
C PHE A 293 -5.17 30.37 4.04
N SER A 294 -5.33 29.24 4.73
CA SER A 294 -6.39 28.27 4.49
C SER A 294 -7.80 28.83 4.73
N LEU A 295 -7.97 29.85 5.59
CA LEU A 295 -9.24 30.55 5.81
C LEU A 295 -9.75 31.25 4.53
N LYS A 296 -8.88 31.55 3.59
CA LYS A 296 -9.21 32.21 2.31
C LYS A 296 -9.41 31.23 1.16
N LEU A 297 -9.12 29.95 1.37
CA LEU A 297 -9.37 28.91 0.38
C LEU A 297 -10.85 28.50 0.35
N PRO A 298 -11.35 27.98 -0.78
CA PRO A 298 -12.65 27.32 -0.79
C PRO A 298 -12.68 26.20 0.27
N GLY A 299 -13.82 26.10 1.00
CA GLY A 299 -13.91 25.28 2.21
C GLY A 299 -13.48 23.81 2.05
N GLU A 300 -13.74 23.21 0.88
CA GLU A 300 -13.32 21.83 0.59
C GLU A 300 -11.81 21.67 0.58
N PHE A 301 -11.04 22.61 0.03
CA PHE A 301 -9.58 22.58 0.00
C PHE A 301 -8.98 22.94 1.35
N SER A 302 -9.57 23.89 2.09
CA SER A 302 -9.16 24.20 3.46
C SER A 302 -9.30 23.01 4.38
N ILE A 303 -10.45 22.31 4.35
CA ILE A 303 -10.67 21.11 5.15
C ILE A 303 -9.71 19.98 4.76
N MET A 304 -9.51 19.78 3.46
CA MET A 304 -8.59 18.75 2.96
C MET A 304 -7.16 19.03 3.44
N LEU A 305 -6.69 20.26 3.28
CA LEU A 305 -5.36 20.71 3.73
C LEU A 305 -5.16 20.43 5.21
N VAL A 306 -6.08 20.86 6.06
CA VAL A 306 -5.96 20.69 7.51
C VAL A 306 -6.07 19.20 7.92
N LYS A 307 -6.95 18.42 7.29
CA LYS A 307 -7.00 16.97 7.52
C LYS A 307 -5.69 16.29 7.13
N ASP A 308 -5.08 16.69 6.03
CA ASP A 308 -3.80 16.14 5.59
C ASP A 308 -2.66 16.54 6.55
N MET A 309 -2.67 17.76 7.07
CA MET A 309 -1.73 18.19 8.12
C MET A 309 -1.86 17.31 9.36
N GLN A 310 -3.08 17.10 9.88
CA GLN A 310 -3.33 16.24 11.05
C GLN A 310 -2.92 14.78 10.79
N GLN A 311 -3.22 14.21 9.62
CA GLN A 311 -2.84 12.84 9.26
C GLN A 311 -1.32 12.64 9.20
N ASN A 312 -0.58 13.71 8.94
CA ASN A 312 0.88 13.71 8.93
C ASN A 312 1.52 14.16 10.26
N ASN A 313 0.73 14.16 11.35
CA ASN A 313 1.16 14.54 12.70
C ASN A 313 1.68 15.99 12.80
N ILE A 314 1.21 16.90 11.96
CA ILE A 314 1.44 18.33 12.11
C ILE A 314 0.46 18.84 13.15
N ASP A 315 0.97 19.48 14.20
CA ASP A 315 0.16 19.96 15.35
C ASP A 315 -0.60 21.24 15.00
N VAL A 316 -1.73 21.08 14.32
CA VAL A 316 -2.62 22.21 13.98
C VAL A 316 -3.41 22.70 15.20
N GLU A 317 -3.66 21.84 16.19
CA GLU A 317 -4.45 22.18 17.37
C GLU A 317 -3.67 23.08 18.34
N GLY A 318 -2.34 22.98 18.33
CA GLY A 318 -1.44 23.87 19.07
C GLY A 318 -1.29 25.26 18.45
N SER A 319 -1.76 25.49 17.23
CA SER A 319 -1.68 26.77 16.54
C SER A 319 -2.58 27.83 17.14
N SER A 320 -2.11 29.10 17.16
CA SER A 320 -2.90 30.25 17.57
C SER A 320 -4.13 30.48 16.71
N GLU A 321 -4.10 30.04 15.44
CA GLU A 321 -5.14 30.22 14.43
C GLU A 321 -6.21 29.12 14.45
N TRP A 322 -5.96 28.02 15.18
CA TRP A 322 -6.85 26.85 15.21
C TRP A 322 -8.29 27.20 15.62
N SER A 323 -8.45 28.03 16.64
CA SER A 323 -9.79 28.41 17.13
C SER A 323 -10.60 29.18 16.10
N GLU A 324 -9.95 30.03 15.28
CA GLU A 324 -10.60 30.76 14.20
C GLU A 324 -10.97 29.84 13.06
N TRP A 325 -10.06 28.95 12.66
CA TRP A 325 -10.30 27.97 11.61
C TRP A 325 -11.47 27.03 11.96
N VAL A 326 -11.51 26.50 13.18
CA VAL A 326 -12.63 25.65 13.65
C VAL A 326 -13.95 26.41 13.62
N ARG A 327 -13.98 27.67 14.04
CA ARG A 327 -15.20 28.48 14.01
C ARG A 327 -15.73 28.64 12.58
N GLU A 328 -14.86 28.83 11.59
CA GLU A 328 -15.24 29.03 10.20
C GLU A 328 -15.70 27.73 9.53
N PHE A 329 -15.04 26.60 9.81
CA PHE A 329 -15.26 25.35 9.06
C PHE A 329 -15.92 24.21 9.84
N ALA A 330 -16.24 24.40 11.15
CA ALA A 330 -16.83 23.33 11.99
C ALA A 330 -18.12 22.75 11.41
N TYR A 331 -18.92 23.54 10.71
CA TYR A 331 -20.19 23.11 10.11
C TYR A 331 -19.99 22.15 8.92
N LEU A 332 -18.80 22.10 8.33
CA LEU A 332 -18.44 21.20 7.23
C LEU A 332 -17.75 19.91 7.73
N LEU A 333 -17.44 19.82 9.04
CA LEU A 333 -16.81 18.64 9.64
C LEU A 333 -17.83 17.63 10.18
N THR A 334 -19.10 18.02 10.26
CA THR A 334 -20.21 17.19 10.69
C THR A 334 -20.83 16.44 9.51
#